data_aaa328edea64c922caece419b820214d
#
_entry.id   aaa328edea64c922caece419b820214d
#
_cell.length_a   1.000
_cell.length_b   1.000
_cell.length_c   1.000
_cell.angle_alpha   90.00
_cell.angle_beta   90.00
_cell.angle_gamma   90.00
#
_symmetry.space_group_name_H-M   'P 1'
#
loop_
_entity.id
_entity.type
_entity.pdbx_description
1 polymer ?
#
loop_
_entity_poly.entity_id
_entity_poly.type
_entity_poly.pdbx_seq_one_letter_code
_entity_poly.pdbx_strand_id
1 'polypeptide(L)'
;MPVHRGIRNGRAGGTAMLARFLTVLMCMAAVVGCVGFQDGQALASKNAPGAPLISRTKLQLGSPGLQFGRVSPDGQWVSWLAPYEGVMNIWVAPTATPNKARPRTQEKTDRISRYSWSPDSASLFYLQDRGGNQSFVIYQVQLAGGPPRALTPTEKTRAQIVAMSPLVKDRILVGMNSRDRRWQDLYSLDVRSGELSLLLQSDGYTSFVADPRLAVRAAIRSRPDGGLDIHAVDSGRIDTTPFESIPYEDVRTTSLLGYSADGDTLYWRDSRGRDTAALVAHDLRTGEKKVPGIHPRADVISTTAHPMTGEIDAYEVNPLKSEWTGLTGETRRDLQHLANQLRGEIEISSRSSADDKWVVGLKPGDRPSKLYLYDRKSARVTELGGVTRDDLEGTTLGDKHAVSIRSRDGLIQSAYLTLPPGSDRDGDGRPDTPLPMVLFVHGGPWERAQFSYQPTLTLLTNRGYATLSTNFRGSTGFGKAHVSAGDGEWGAKMQDDLIDAVEWAVSQGIAQRDKVAIYGGSYGGYAVLAALAFTPEKFACGIDLFGPQTL
;
A
#
# COMPACT_ATOMS: atom_id res chain seq x y z
N MET A 1 39.65 37.66 31.28
CA MET A 1 39.49 39.10 31.60
C MET A 1 38.34 39.64 30.81
N PRO A 2 37.41 40.35 31.44
CA PRO A 2 36.09 40.70 30.92
C PRO A 2 36.01 42.12 30.37
N VAL A 3 35.00 42.43 29.56
CA VAL A 3 34.34 43.74 29.59
C VAL A 3 32.85 43.60 29.27
N HIS A 4 32.06 44.00 30.26
CA HIS A 4 30.64 44.29 30.23
C HIS A 4 30.28 45.55 29.42
N ARG A 5 29.02 45.58 28.90
CA ARG A 5 27.98 46.67 28.94
C ARG A 5 26.98 46.38 27.80
N GLY A 6 25.66 46.48 27.94
CA GLY A 6 24.79 47.08 28.92
C GLY A 6 23.35 47.05 28.36
N ILE A 7 22.42 46.88 29.25
CA ILE A 7 20.96 46.75 29.02
C ILE A 7 20.37 48.09 28.55
N ARG A 8 19.43 48.10 27.59
CA ARG A 8 18.29 49.04 27.60
C ARG A 8 17.01 48.43 27.03
N ASN A 9 15.98 48.50 27.86
CA ASN A 9 14.59 48.17 27.57
C ASN A 9 13.97 49.08 26.51
N GLY A 10 13.09 48.53 25.67
CA GLY A 10 12.19 49.28 24.83
C GLY A 10 10.95 48.45 24.48
N ARG A 11 9.89 48.63 25.28
CA ARG A 11 8.53 48.17 24.95
C ARG A 11 8.00 49.00 23.76
N ALA A 12 7.60 48.36 22.67
CA ALA A 12 6.46 48.72 21.80
C ALA A 12 6.48 47.82 20.56
N GLY A 13 5.38 47.13 20.23
CA GLY A 13 5.25 46.44 18.95
C GLY A 13 4.32 45.23 18.95
N GLY A 14 3.25 45.25 19.76
CA GLY A 14 2.29 44.15 19.81
C GLY A 14 1.19 44.17 18.75
N THR A 15 1.24 45.01 17.73
CA THR A 15 0.18 45.17 16.72
C THR A 15 0.60 44.89 15.28
N ALA A 16 1.87 44.64 15.01
CA ALA A 16 2.36 44.37 13.65
C ALA A 16 2.43 42.86 13.30
N MET A 17 2.25 41.97 14.25
CA MET A 17 2.33 40.52 14.02
C MET A 17 1.01 39.88 13.64
N LEU A 18 -0.13 40.50 14.00
CA LEU A 18 -1.47 40.00 13.60
C LEU A 18 -1.85 40.35 12.15
N ALA A 19 -1.29 41.43 11.60
CA ALA A 19 -1.57 41.84 10.21
C ALA A 19 -0.79 41.01 9.16
N ARG A 20 0.32 40.37 9.55
CA ARG A 20 1.07 39.50 8.65
C ARG A 20 0.55 38.05 8.59
N PHE A 21 -0.20 37.61 9.60
CA PHE A 21 -0.85 36.30 9.58
C PHE A 21 -2.14 36.27 8.76
N LEU A 22 -2.86 37.37 8.63
CA LEU A 22 -4.06 37.46 7.79
C LEU A 22 -3.74 37.62 6.30
N THR A 23 -2.57 38.12 5.94
CA THR A 23 -2.16 38.27 4.52
C THR A 23 -1.62 36.97 3.94
N VAL A 24 -1.12 36.04 4.77
CA VAL A 24 -0.65 34.72 4.33
C VAL A 24 -1.82 33.72 4.16
N LEU A 25 -2.93 33.93 4.90
CA LEU A 25 -4.11 33.06 4.75
C LEU A 25 -4.98 33.42 3.53
N MET A 26 -4.77 34.57 2.90
CA MET A 26 -5.49 35.00 1.70
C MET A 26 -4.74 34.71 0.39
N CYS A 27 -3.49 34.29 0.45
CA CYS A 27 -2.69 33.88 -0.73
C CYS A 27 -2.67 32.37 -1.00
N MET A 28 -3.34 31.54 -0.16
CA MET A 28 -3.47 30.08 -0.41
C MET A 28 -4.68 29.70 -1.26
N ALA A 29 -5.40 30.63 -1.82
CA ALA A 29 -6.63 30.38 -2.60
C ALA A 29 -6.56 30.91 -4.04
N ALA A 30 -5.43 30.99 -4.69
CA ALA A 30 -5.40 31.20 -6.14
C ALA A 30 -3.97 31.15 -6.71
N VAL A 31 -3.45 29.96 -6.99
CA VAL A 31 -2.59 29.75 -8.16
C VAL A 31 -3.23 28.65 -8.99
N VAL A 32 -4.40 28.93 -9.53
CA VAL A 32 -4.90 28.33 -10.75
C VAL A 32 -4.51 29.29 -11.86
N GLY A 33 -3.29 29.19 -12.31
CA GLY A 33 -2.84 29.88 -13.53
C GLY A 33 -3.36 29.14 -14.75
N CYS A 34 -4.67 29.17 -14.99
CA CYS A 34 -5.24 28.83 -16.29
C CYS A 34 -5.32 30.12 -17.11
N VAL A 35 -4.47 30.23 -18.12
CA VAL A 35 -4.66 31.18 -19.21
C VAL A 35 -6.01 30.86 -19.86
N GLY A 36 -6.92 31.82 -19.79
CA GLY A 36 -8.20 31.99 -20.44
C GLY A 36 -8.86 30.79 -21.10
N PHE A 37 -9.71 30.07 -20.36
CA PHE A 37 -10.76 29.26 -20.95
C PHE A 37 -12.10 29.98 -20.71
N GLN A 38 -12.53 30.77 -21.69
CA GLN A 38 -13.95 31.06 -21.89
C GLN A 38 -14.58 29.80 -22.51
N ASP A 39 -15.72 29.38 -21.90
CA ASP A 39 -16.56 28.23 -22.27
C ASP A 39 -16.14 26.85 -21.78
N GLY A 40 -16.29 26.62 -20.46
CA GLY A 40 -16.16 25.30 -19.82
C GLY A 40 -17.23 24.25 -20.17
N GLN A 41 -18.11 24.48 -21.14
CA GLN A 41 -19.11 23.50 -21.61
C GLN A 41 -18.77 22.83 -22.95
N ALA A 42 -17.82 23.31 -23.71
CA ALA A 42 -17.60 22.86 -25.09
C ALA A 42 -16.54 21.77 -25.27
N LEU A 43 -15.67 21.50 -24.28
CA LEU A 43 -14.57 20.54 -24.45
C LEU A 43 -14.91 19.09 -24.07
N ALA A 44 -15.86 18.88 -23.16
CA ALA A 44 -16.23 17.53 -22.74
C ALA A 44 -17.11 16.74 -23.74
N SER A 45 -17.67 17.41 -24.75
CA SER A 45 -18.67 16.77 -25.61
C SER A 45 -18.20 16.31 -26.98
N LYS A 46 -16.97 16.63 -27.37
CA LYS A 46 -16.50 16.34 -28.75
C LYS A 46 -15.58 15.13 -28.91
N ASN A 47 -15.03 14.57 -27.84
CA ASN A 47 -13.93 13.59 -27.95
C ASN A 47 -14.19 12.20 -27.32
N ALA A 48 -15.33 11.95 -26.72
CA ALA A 48 -15.69 10.61 -26.28
C ALA A 48 -16.94 10.14 -27.05
N PRO A 49 -16.82 9.22 -28.01
CA PRO A 49 -17.98 8.69 -28.68
C PRO A 49 -18.84 7.88 -27.69
N GLY A 50 -19.89 8.50 -27.17
CA GLY A 50 -21.09 7.78 -26.74
C GLY A 50 -21.17 7.21 -25.34
N ALA A 51 -20.14 7.20 -24.49
CA ALA A 51 -20.28 6.70 -23.13
C ALA A 51 -20.88 7.77 -22.18
N PRO A 52 -21.95 7.44 -21.41
CA PRO A 52 -22.54 8.37 -20.46
C PRO A 52 -21.52 8.82 -19.40
N LEU A 53 -21.59 10.11 -18.98
CA LEU A 53 -20.76 10.59 -17.90
C LEU A 53 -21.11 9.91 -16.58
N ILE A 54 -20.11 9.35 -15.92
CA ILE A 54 -20.26 8.69 -14.63
C ILE A 54 -20.08 9.73 -13.53
N SER A 55 -21.01 9.75 -12.58
CA SER A 55 -20.92 10.66 -11.42
C SER A 55 -19.73 10.26 -10.51
N ARG A 56 -19.17 11.24 -9.78
CA ARG A 56 -18.13 10.98 -8.79
C ARG A 56 -18.56 10.00 -7.71
N THR A 57 -19.81 10.05 -7.30
CA THR A 57 -20.39 9.13 -6.31
C THR A 57 -20.39 7.69 -6.82
N LYS A 58 -20.78 7.46 -8.09
CA LYS A 58 -20.73 6.13 -8.71
C LYS A 58 -19.31 5.57 -8.81
N LEU A 59 -18.32 6.42 -9.07
CA LEU A 59 -16.92 6.03 -9.11
C LEU A 59 -16.32 5.77 -7.73
N GLN A 60 -17.10 5.92 -6.67
CA GLN A 60 -16.66 5.74 -5.28
C GLN A 60 -15.48 6.65 -4.90
N LEU A 61 -15.42 7.86 -5.48
CA LEU A 61 -14.44 8.86 -5.07
C LEU A 61 -14.67 9.22 -3.60
N GLY A 62 -13.74 8.78 -2.74
CA GLY A 62 -13.82 8.96 -1.29
C GLY A 62 -14.62 7.89 -0.53
N SER A 63 -15.19 6.89 -1.22
CA SER A 63 -15.85 5.75 -0.58
C SER A 63 -15.27 4.45 -1.12
N PRO A 64 -14.25 3.90 -0.48
CA PRO A 64 -13.66 2.63 -0.92
C PRO A 64 -14.69 1.50 -0.82
N GLY A 65 -14.70 0.61 -1.80
CA GLY A 65 -15.47 -0.64 -1.76
C GLY A 65 -15.06 -1.58 -0.62
N LEU A 66 -15.38 -2.87 -0.76
CA LEU A 66 -14.95 -3.88 0.21
C LEU A 66 -13.42 -3.95 0.29
N GLN A 67 -12.89 -3.91 1.50
CA GLN A 67 -11.45 -3.94 1.75
C GLN A 67 -11.08 -4.95 2.82
N PHE A 68 -9.84 -5.44 2.77
CA PHE A 68 -9.22 -6.25 3.82
C PHE A 68 -10.06 -7.47 4.23
N GLY A 69 -10.55 -8.24 3.25
CA GLY A 69 -11.28 -9.48 3.53
C GLY A 69 -10.43 -10.47 4.33
N ARG A 70 -11.03 -11.09 5.36
CA ARG A 70 -10.35 -12.08 6.20
C ARG A 70 -11.28 -13.22 6.57
N VAL A 71 -10.75 -14.44 6.59
CA VAL A 71 -11.41 -15.59 7.23
C VAL A 71 -10.91 -15.72 8.67
N SER A 72 -11.80 -16.13 9.58
CA SER A 72 -11.40 -16.42 10.95
C SER A 72 -10.46 -17.63 11.02
N PRO A 73 -9.57 -17.74 12.02
CA PRO A 73 -8.69 -18.90 12.19
C PRO A 73 -9.41 -20.24 12.17
N ASP A 74 -10.61 -20.36 12.76
CA ASP A 74 -11.43 -21.57 12.78
C ASP A 74 -12.18 -21.84 11.45
N GLY A 75 -12.11 -20.91 10.48
CA GLY A 75 -12.78 -21.03 9.19
C GLY A 75 -14.30 -20.88 9.22
N GLN A 76 -14.91 -20.53 10.37
CA GLN A 76 -16.37 -20.44 10.52
C GLN A 76 -16.91 -19.07 10.06
N TRP A 77 -16.08 -18.03 10.08
CA TRP A 77 -16.50 -16.66 9.82
C TRP A 77 -15.64 -16.01 8.74
N VAL A 78 -16.24 -15.10 8.02
CA VAL A 78 -15.56 -14.20 7.08
C VAL A 78 -15.90 -12.76 7.44
N SER A 79 -14.96 -11.86 7.25
CA SER A 79 -15.10 -10.44 7.57
C SER A 79 -14.44 -9.56 6.53
N TRP A 80 -14.84 -8.29 6.47
CA TRP A 80 -14.27 -7.25 5.62
C TRP A 80 -14.57 -5.86 6.17
N LEU A 81 -13.87 -4.86 5.67
CA LEU A 81 -14.23 -3.47 5.88
C LEU A 81 -15.22 -3.01 4.80
N ALA A 82 -16.31 -2.39 5.22
CA ALA A 82 -17.27 -1.74 4.34
C ALA A 82 -17.93 -0.55 5.05
N PRO A 83 -18.49 0.42 4.32
CA PRO A 83 -19.20 1.53 4.92
C PRO A 83 -20.43 1.09 5.73
N TYR A 84 -20.59 1.67 6.92
CA TYR A 84 -21.81 1.69 7.70
C TYR A 84 -22.13 3.14 8.03
N GLU A 85 -23.29 3.66 7.59
CA GLU A 85 -23.63 5.08 7.67
C GLU A 85 -22.54 6.03 7.12
N GLY A 86 -21.83 5.58 6.04
CA GLY A 86 -20.77 6.37 5.40
C GLY A 86 -19.37 6.25 6.01
N VAL A 87 -19.20 5.56 7.14
CA VAL A 87 -17.92 5.34 7.82
C VAL A 87 -17.47 3.87 7.67
N MET A 88 -16.18 3.64 7.40
CA MET A 88 -15.63 2.28 7.26
C MET A 88 -15.69 1.53 8.59
N ASN A 89 -16.35 0.39 8.58
CA ASN A 89 -16.61 -0.48 9.73
C ASN A 89 -16.35 -1.95 9.39
N ILE A 90 -16.21 -2.79 10.40
CA ILE A 90 -16.02 -4.24 10.25
C ILE A 90 -17.38 -4.91 10.06
N TRP A 91 -17.52 -5.66 8.97
CA TRP A 91 -18.65 -6.53 8.70
C TRP A 91 -18.25 -8.00 8.85
N VAL A 92 -19.16 -8.83 9.34
CA VAL A 92 -18.91 -10.25 9.61
C VAL A 92 -20.09 -11.08 9.13
N ALA A 93 -19.80 -12.25 8.53
CA ALA A 93 -20.77 -13.24 8.13
C ALA A 93 -20.27 -14.66 8.43
N PRO A 94 -21.16 -15.66 8.63
CA PRO A 94 -20.76 -17.07 8.59
C PRO A 94 -20.23 -17.43 7.19
N THR A 95 -19.16 -18.21 7.10
CA THR A 95 -18.62 -18.67 5.80
C THR A 95 -19.64 -19.52 5.01
N ALA A 96 -20.54 -20.21 5.69
CA ALA A 96 -21.62 -20.96 5.05
C ALA A 96 -22.71 -20.08 4.41
N THR A 97 -22.87 -18.84 4.88
CA THR A 97 -23.89 -17.89 4.41
C THR A 97 -23.34 -16.47 4.34
N PRO A 98 -22.36 -16.19 3.45
CA PRO A 98 -21.65 -14.90 3.41
C PRO A 98 -22.55 -13.71 3.04
N ASN A 99 -23.71 -13.97 2.43
CA ASN A 99 -24.73 -12.97 2.14
C ASN A 99 -25.54 -12.51 3.39
N LYS A 100 -25.35 -13.12 4.56
CA LYS A 100 -25.96 -12.72 5.83
C LYS A 100 -25.03 -11.85 6.68
N ALA A 101 -24.20 -11.06 6.05
CA ALA A 101 -23.28 -10.15 6.73
C ALA A 101 -23.99 -9.09 7.57
N ARG A 102 -23.38 -8.75 8.71
CA ARG A 102 -23.84 -7.70 9.61
C ARG A 102 -22.65 -6.83 10.05
N PRO A 103 -22.85 -5.52 10.29
CA PRO A 103 -21.83 -4.68 10.87
C PRO A 103 -21.53 -5.16 12.29
N ARG A 104 -20.26 -5.39 12.57
CA ARG A 104 -19.80 -5.79 13.90
C ARG A 104 -19.35 -4.59 14.73
N THR A 105 -18.93 -3.52 14.05
CA THR A 105 -18.66 -2.20 14.62
C THR A 105 -19.60 -1.18 14.00
N GLN A 106 -19.84 -0.06 14.71
CA GLN A 106 -20.76 1.00 14.29
C GLN A 106 -20.15 2.38 14.58
N GLU A 107 -18.90 2.56 14.15
CA GLU A 107 -18.21 3.84 14.24
C GLU A 107 -18.88 4.86 13.30
N LYS A 108 -19.06 6.10 13.80
CA LYS A 108 -19.78 7.14 13.09
C LYS A 108 -18.91 8.31 12.64
N THR A 109 -17.70 8.43 13.20
CA THR A 109 -16.80 9.56 12.95
C THR A 109 -15.45 9.10 12.43
N ASP A 110 -14.78 8.20 13.14
CA ASP A 110 -13.43 7.78 12.84
C ASP A 110 -13.44 6.42 12.15
N ARG A 111 -12.94 6.37 10.92
CA ARG A 111 -12.92 5.14 10.14
C ARG A 111 -12.02 4.07 10.76
N ILE A 112 -12.41 2.82 10.67
CA ILE A 112 -11.52 1.68 10.91
C ILE A 112 -10.70 1.45 9.64
N SER A 113 -9.37 1.49 9.75
CA SER A 113 -8.46 1.33 8.61
C SER A 113 -7.78 -0.04 8.55
N ARG A 114 -7.64 -0.72 9.69
CA ARG A 114 -7.00 -2.03 9.81
C ARG A 114 -7.67 -2.83 10.92
N TYR A 115 -7.81 -4.13 10.67
CA TYR A 115 -8.32 -5.06 11.67
C TYR A 115 -7.74 -6.47 11.46
N SER A 116 -7.90 -7.34 12.46
CA SER A 116 -7.51 -8.75 12.42
C SER A 116 -8.43 -9.57 13.30
N TRP A 117 -8.60 -10.86 13.00
CA TRP A 117 -9.22 -11.80 13.92
C TRP A 117 -8.30 -12.08 15.11
N SER A 118 -8.87 -12.29 16.29
CA SER A 118 -8.14 -12.89 17.41
C SER A 118 -7.76 -14.33 17.09
N PRO A 119 -6.63 -14.84 17.60
CA PRO A 119 -6.18 -16.21 17.32
C PRO A 119 -7.17 -17.31 17.72
N ASP A 120 -8.05 -17.03 18.69
CA ASP A 120 -9.11 -17.94 19.17
C ASP A 120 -10.43 -17.80 18.39
N SER A 121 -10.50 -16.92 17.38
CA SER A 121 -11.70 -16.61 16.59
C SER A 121 -12.87 -15.98 17.36
N ALA A 122 -12.71 -15.66 18.64
CA ALA A 122 -13.78 -15.16 19.48
C ALA A 122 -14.02 -13.65 19.36
N SER A 123 -13.04 -12.91 18.83
CA SER A 123 -13.08 -11.45 18.72
C SER A 123 -12.31 -10.94 17.51
N LEU A 124 -12.43 -9.63 17.25
CA LEU A 124 -11.63 -8.92 16.28
C LEU A 124 -10.86 -7.78 16.98
N PHE A 125 -9.61 -7.59 16.58
CA PHE A 125 -8.81 -6.44 16.95
C PHE A 125 -8.85 -5.42 15.82
N TYR A 126 -8.91 -4.14 16.14
CA TYR A 126 -8.75 -3.08 15.15
C TYR A 126 -7.95 -1.91 15.69
N LEU A 127 -7.30 -1.20 14.78
CA LEU A 127 -6.54 0.01 15.07
C LEU A 127 -7.38 1.22 14.67
N GLN A 128 -7.48 2.18 15.58
CA GLN A 128 -8.16 3.44 15.35
C GLN A 128 -7.41 4.57 16.06
N ASP A 129 -7.31 5.70 15.39
CA ASP A 129 -6.91 6.97 16.00
C ASP A 129 -8.12 7.91 16.06
N ARG A 130 -8.05 8.95 16.85
CA ARG A 130 -9.13 9.93 16.97
C ARG A 130 -8.79 11.20 16.25
N GLY A 131 -9.68 11.58 15.31
CA GLY A 131 -9.54 12.83 14.56
C GLY A 131 -8.25 12.95 13.74
N GLY A 132 -7.64 11.84 13.31
CA GLY A 132 -6.43 11.84 12.49
C GLY A 132 -5.14 12.17 13.25
N ASN A 133 -5.11 12.06 14.58
CA ASN A 133 -3.95 12.41 15.41
C ASN A 133 -2.81 11.37 15.37
N GLN A 134 -2.98 10.26 14.63
CA GLN A 134 -2.03 9.16 14.47
C GLN A 134 -1.62 8.43 15.77
N SER A 135 -2.31 8.70 16.89
CA SER A 135 -2.17 7.96 18.15
C SER A 135 -3.06 6.72 18.09
N PHE A 136 -2.58 5.69 17.42
CA PHE A 136 -3.36 4.47 17.22
C PHE A 136 -3.51 3.66 18.49
N VAL A 137 -4.75 3.29 18.80
CA VAL A 137 -5.15 2.43 19.91
C VAL A 137 -5.60 1.10 19.34
N ILE A 138 -5.25 0.00 20.01
CA ILE A 138 -5.78 -1.33 19.69
C ILE A 138 -7.08 -1.52 20.47
N TYR A 139 -8.16 -1.71 19.75
CA TYR A 139 -9.46 -2.06 20.28
C TYR A 139 -9.79 -3.53 20.02
N GLN A 140 -10.54 -4.12 20.92
CA GLN A 140 -11.13 -5.45 20.78
C GLN A 140 -12.65 -5.35 20.72
N VAL A 141 -13.27 -6.06 19.78
CA VAL A 141 -14.72 -6.25 19.73
C VAL A 141 -15.04 -7.73 19.70
N GLN A 142 -15.90 -8.20 20.65
CA GLN A 142 -16.28 -9.60 20.76
C GLN A 142 -17.22 -10.01 19.62
N LEU A 143 -17.02 -11.18 19.02
CA LEU A 143 -17.89 -11.71 17.97
C LEU A 143 -19.34 -11.89 18.48
N ALA A 144 -19.51 -12.32 19.71
CA ALA A 144 -20.80 -12.53 20.35
C ALA A 144 -21.62 -11.25 20.57
N GLY A 145 -20.98 -10.07 20.60
CA GLY A 145 -21.66 -8.80 20.85
C GLY A 145 -20.97 -7.96 21.93
N GLY A 146 -21.52 -6.78 22.18
CA GLY A 146 -21.01 -5.82 23.16
C GLY A 146 -20.20 -4.68 22.56
N PRO A 147 -19.91 -3.65 23.37
CA PRO A 147 -19.12 -2.50 22.93
C PRO A 147 -17.64 -2.86 22.74
N PRO A 148 -16.90 -2.13 21.88
CA PRO A 148 -15.46 -2.26 21.80
C PRO A 148 -14.76 -1.90 23.11
N ARG A 149 -13.66 -2.62 23.42
CA ARG A 149 -12.80 -2.37 24.57
C ARG A 149 -11.42 -1.92 24.09
N ALA A 150 -10.89 -0.83 24.61
CA ALA A 150 -9.50 -0.44 24.38
C ALA A 150 -8.57 -1.41 25.15
N LEU A 151 -7.58 -1.96 24.45
CA LEU A 151 -6.57 -2.86 25.00
C LEU A 151 -5.23 -2.17 25.27
N THR A 152 -5.01 -1.00 24.70
CA THR A 152 -3.81 -0.20 24.88
C THR A 152 -4.19 1.21 25.34
N PRO A 153 -3.26 1.97 25.95
CA PRO A 153 -3.53 3.33 26.40
C PRO A 153 -4.09 4.21 25.28
N THR A 154 -5.07 5.05 25.62
CA THR A 154 -5.79 5.90 24.67
C THR A 154 -5.17 7.27 24.45
N GLU A 155 -4.18 7.65 25.27
CA GLU A 155 -3.55 8.97 25.21
C GLU A 155 -2.05 8.88 24.93
N LYS A 156 -1.58 9.73 24.02
CA LYS A 156 -0.15 9.97 23.74
C LYS A 156 0.67 8.72 23.37
N THR A 157 0.01 7.58 23.10
CA THR A 157 0.66 6.31 22.75
C THR A 157 0.26 5.93 21.34
N ARG A 158 1.22 5.45 20.57
CA ARG A 158 0.97 4.79 19.29
C ARG A 158 1.23 3.30 19.47
N ALA A 159 0.18 2.51 19.35
CA ALA A 159 0.24 1.06 19.43
C ALA A 159 0.15 0.42 18.04
N GLN A 160 0.76 -0.76 17.90
CA GLN A 160 0.64 -1.61 16.72
C GLN A 160 0.68 -3.10 17.13
N ILE A 161 0.02 -3.95 16.34
CA ILE A 161 0.18 -5.40 16.47
C ILE A 161 1.46 -5.80 15.76
N VAL A 162 2.39 -6.41 16.49
CA VAL A 162 3.69 -6.86 15.96
C VAL A 162 3.59 -8.28 15.43
N ALA A 163 2.97 -9.19 16.21
CA ALA A 163 2.77 -10.57 15.80
C ALA A 163 1.51 -11.18 16.41
N MET A 164 0.87 -12.04 15.65
CA MET A 164 -0.21 -12.93 16.06
C MET A 164 -0.02 -14.29 15.41
N SER A 165 -0.45 -15.35 16.06
CA SER A 165 -0.34 -16.71 15.53
C SER A 165 -1.53 -17.56 15.92
N PRO A 166 -2.06 -18.40 15.01
CA PRO A 166 -3.09 -19.38 15.38
C PRO A 166 -2.58 -20.49 16.30
N LEU A 167 -1.25 -20.61 16.45
CA LEU A 167 -0.62 -21.57 17.40
C LEU A 167 -0.70 -21.09 18.85
N VAL A 168 -0.85 -19.77 19.07
CA VAL A 168 -0.87 -19.15 20.41
C VAL A 168 -2.15 -18.36 20.55
N LYS A 169 -3.15 -18.92 21.25
CA LYS A 169 -4.52 -18.39 21.25
C LYS A 169 -4.81 -17.39 22.37
N ASP A 170 -3.96 -17.33 23.37
CA ASP A 170 -4.17 -16.55 24.59
C ASP A 170 -3.48 -15.19 24.58
N ARG A 171 -2.54 -14.95 23.70
CA ARG A 171 -1.77 -13.70 23.64
C ARG A 171 -1.38 -13.30 22.24
N ILE A 172 -1.02 -12.02 22.08
CA ILE A 172 -0.43 -11.42 20.89
C ILE A 172 0.76 -10.54 21.29
N LEU A 173 1.62 -10.20 20.34
CA LEU A 173 2.71 -9.23 20.56
C LEU A 173 2.31 -7.87 20.04
N VAL A 174 2.51 -6.84 20.86
CA VAL A 174 2.19 -5.44 20.52
C VAL A 174 3.39 -4.54 20.77
N GLY A 175 3.60 -3.58 19.88
CA GLY A 175 4.58 -2.51 20.03
C GLY A 175 3.90 -1.24 20.53
N MET A 176 4.50 -0.56 21.49
CA MET A 176 4.00 0.73 21.99
C MET A 176 5.14 1.70 22.31
N ASN A 177 4.94 2.97 21.96
CA ASN A 177 5.90 4.05 22.25
C ASN A 177 5.55 4.87 23.53
N SER A 178 4.94 4.22 24.52
CA SER A 178 4.49 4.87 25.75
C SER A 178 5.63 5.36 26.64
N ARG A 179 6.76 4.66 26.69
CA ARG A 179 7.96 5.03 27.45
C ARG A 179 8.77 6.13 26.76
N ASP A 180 9.06 5.94 25.46
CA ASP A 180 9.80 6.89 24.63
C ASP A 180 9.11 7.00 23.26
N ARG A 181 8.74 8.22 22.88
CA ARG A 181 8.00 8.45 21.61
C ARG A 181 8.76 8.04 20.35
N ARG A 182 10.09 7.94 20.43
CA ARG A 182 10.96 7.55 19.31
C ARG A 182 10.97 6.05 19.08
N TRP A 183 10.73 5.25 20.13
CA TRP A 183 10.92 3.80 20.12
C TRP A 183 9.66 3.06 20.55
N GLN A 184 9.43 1.91 19.94
CA GLN A 184 8.31 1.05 20.29
C GLN A 184 8.81 -0.14 21.10
N ASP A 185 8.59 -0.12 22.40
CA ASP A 185 8.83 -1.25 23.28
C ASP A 185 7.87 -2.39 22.94
N LEU A 186 8.33 -3.63 23.11
CA LEU A 186 7.55 -4.82 22.79
C LEU A 186 6.88 -5.38 24.05
N TYR A 187 5.59 -5.63 23.95
CA TYR A 187 4.75 -6.18 25.01
C TYR A 187 4.06 -7.47 24.56
N SER A 188 3.83 -8.37 25.50
CA SER A 188 2.82 -9.42 25.39
C SER A 188 1.49 -8.88 25.89
N LEU A 189 0.44 -9.05 25.10
CA LEU A 189 -0.93 -8.67 25.44
C LEU A 189 -1.77 -9.95 25.57
N ASP A 190 -2.28 -10.24 26.78
CA ASP A 190 -3.24 -11.30 26.98
C ASP A 190 -4.59 -10.94 26.34
N VAL A 191 -5.09 -11.81 25.46
CA VAL A 191 -6.27 -11.56 24.63
C VAL A 191 -7.56 -11.46 25.46
N ARG A 192 -7.64 -12.15 26.61
CA ARG A 192 -8.85 -12.23 27.45
C ARG A 192 -8.87 -11.13 28.49
N SER A 193 -7.82 -11.04 29.31
CA SER A 193 -7.72 -10.05 30.38
C SER A 193 -7.41 -8.65 29.85
N GLY A 194 -6.67 -8.54 28.74
CA GLY A 194 -6.11 -7.28 28.23
C GLY A 194 -4.85 -6.84 29.00
N GLU A 195 -4.26 -7.73 29.80
CA GLU A 195 -3.04 -7.45 30.55
C GLU A 195 -1.85 -7.31 29.60
N LEU A 196 -1.06 -6.27 29.82
CA LEU A 196 0.15 -5.94 29.07
C LEU A 196 1.39 -6.25 29.93
N SER A 197 2.25 -7.13 29.43
CA SER A 197 3.53 -7.46 30.08
C SER A 197 4.68 -7.03 29.16
N LEU A 198 5.59 -6.19 29.66
CA LEU A 198 6.77 -5.75 28.91
C LEU A 198 7.70 -6.94 28.65
N LEU A 199 8.06 -7.16 27.39
CA LEU A 199 9.01 -8.21 26.99
C LEU A 199 10.40 -7.63 26.68
N LEU A 200 10.45 -6.55 25.89
CA LEU A 200 11.71 -5.93 25.45
C LEU A 200 11.55 -4.42 25.39
N GLN A 201 12.56 -3.70 25.91
CA GLN A 201 12.71 -2.27 25.66
C GLN A 201 13.43 -2.04 24.33
N SER A 202 12.91 -1.11 23.54
CA SER A 202 13.49 -0.76 22.25
C SER A 202 14.45 0.43 22.42
N ASP A 203 15.69 0.16 22.80
CA ASP A 203 16.72 1.18 22.90
C ASP A 203 17.54 1.25 21.59
N GLY A 204 16.92 1.85 20.56
CA GLY A 204 17.53 2.00 19.24
C GLY A 204 17.18 0.88 18.23
N TYR A 205 16.35 -0.08 18.61
CA TYR A 205 15.82 -1.08 17.66
C TYR A 205 14.54 -0.58 17.00
N THR A 206 14.46 -0.71 15.69
CA THR A 206 13.34 -0.21 14.88
C THR A 206 12.19 -1.21 14.78
N SER A 207 12.50 -2.50 14.92
CA SER A 207 11.48 -3.59 14.88
C SER A 207 11.97 -4.88 15.51
N PHE A 208 11.01 -5.74 15.85
CA PHE A 208 11.22 -7.10 16.36
C PHE A 208 10.52 -8.11 15.47
N VAL A 209 11.12 -9.29 15.31
CA VAL A 209 10.55 -10.39 14.54
C VAL A 209 10.38 -11.59 15.45
N ALA A 210 9.16 -12.14 15.48
CA ALA A 210 8.84 -13.34 16.24
C ALA A 210 8.59 -14.53 15.31
N ASP A 211 8.81 -15.73 15.82
CA ASP A 211 8.39 -16.97 15.17
C ASP A 211 6.87 -17.22 15.37
N PRO A 212 6.29 -18.22 14.70
CA PRO A 212 4.87 -18.55 14.86
C PRO A 212 4.46 -19.01 16.27
N ARG A 213 5.39 -19.30 17.18
CA ARG A 213 5.12 -19.56 18.60
C ARG A 213 5.19 -18.29 19.46
N LEU A 214 5.33 -17.13 18.81
CA LEU A 214 5.51 -15.81 19.41
C LEU A 214 6.77 -15.66 20.28
N ALA A 215 7.77 -16.53 20.09
CA ALA A 215 9.10 -16.28 20.61
C ALA A 215 9.79 -15.20 19.75
N VAL A 216 10.28 -14.14 20.39
CA VAL A 216 11.01 -13.07 19.69
C VAL A 216 12.38 -13.61 19.33
N ARG A 217 12.71 -13.61 18.03
CA ARG A 217 13.93 -14.24 17.47
C ARG A 217 14.92 -13.23 16.92
N ALA A 218 14.44 -12.05 16.50
CA ALA A 218 15.33 -11.02 15.96
C ALA A 218 14.91 -9.61 16.39
N ALA A 219 15.90 -8.73 16.54
CA ALA A 219 15.78 -7.30 16.73
C ALA A 219 16.55 -6.57 15.63
N ILE A 220 15.95 -5.57 15.00
CA ILE A 220 16.52 -4.85 13.87
C ILE A 220 16.90 -3.44 14.28
N ARG A 221 18.12 -3.02 13.97
CA ARG A 221 18.65 -1.69 14.24
C ARG A 221 19.15 -1.03 12.96
N SER A 222 18.84 0.27 12.79
CA SER A 222 19.45 1.05 11.72
C SER A 222 20.88 1.44 12.07
N ARG A 223 21.75 1.40 11.07
CA ARG A 223 23.16 1.81 11.14
C ARG A 223 23.34 3.27 10.71
N PRO A 224 24.40 3.95 11.15
CA PRO A 224 24.69 5.33 10.72
C PRO A 224 24.89 5.49 9.20
N ASP A 225 25.35 4.44 8.50
CA ASP A 225 25.54 4.42 7.05
C ASP A 225 24.22 4.16 6.26
N GLY A 226 23.09 4.04 6.97
CA GLY A 226 21.78 3.74 6.40
C GLY A 226 21.50 2.25 6.19
N GLY A 227 22.45 1.36 6.48
CA GLY A 227 22.26 -0.08 6.51
C GLY A 227 21.43 -0.55 7.71
N LEU A 228 21.18 -1.86 7.82
CA LEU A 228 20.51 -2.48 8.95
C LEU A 228 21.38 -3.58 9.56
N ASP A 229 21.37 -3.67 10.88
CA ASP A 229 21.89 -4.80 11.64
C ASP A 229 20.76 -5.62 12.23
N ILE A 230 20.90 -6.95 12.17
CA ILE A 230 19.91 -7.90 12.65
C ILE A 230 20.57 -8.70 13.78
N HIS A 231 20.04 -8.51 14.97
CA HIS A 231 20.54 -9.12 16.19
C HIS A 231 19.64 -10.29 16.60
N ALA A 232 20.24 -11.41 17.01
CA ALA A 232 19.49 -12.50 17.57
C ALA A 232 18.88 -12.13 18.92
N VAL A 233 17.71 -12.68 19.20
CA VAL A 233 17.05 -12.56 20.50
C VAL A 233 16.84 -13.95 21.06
N ASP A 234 17.39 -14.20 22.25
CA ASP A 234 17.19 -15.42 22.99
C ASP A 234 16.75 -15.11 24.42
N SER A 235 15.68 -15.75 24.87
CA SER A 235 15.17 -15.64 26.25
C SER A 235 15.03 -14.19 26.74
N GLY A 236 14.61 -13.28 25.87
CA GLY A 236 14.43 -11.86 26.17
C GLY A 236 15.73 -11.04 26.20
N ARG A 237 16.84 -11.61 25.78
CA ARG A 237 18.13 -10.89 25.65
C ARG A 237 18.45 -10.70 24.17
N ILE A 238 18.87 -9.49 23.82
CA ILE A 238 19.32 -9.13 22.48
C ILE A 238 20.83 -9.28 22.43
N ASP A 239 21.36 -10.04 21.49
CA ASP A 239 22.80 -10.17 21.28
C ASP A 239 23.38 -8.84 20.82
N THR A 240 24.55 -8.49 21.35
CA THR A 240 25.24 -7.24 21.01
C THR A 240 25.85 -7.28 19.60
N THR A 241 26.22 -8.47 19.12
CA THR A 241 26.76 -8.68 17.77
C THR A 241 25.64 -9.08 16.83
N PRO A 242 25.48 -8.40 15.68
CA PRO A 242 24.49 -8.79 14.68
C PRO A 242 24.89 -10.14 14.05
N PHE A 243 23.91 -11.02 13.80
CA PHE A 243 24.15 -12.26 13.08
C PHE A 243 24.06 -12.06 11.55
N GLU A 244 23.42 -10.99 11.12
CA GLU A 244 23.33 -10.57 9.72
C GLU A 244 23.32 -9.04 9.63
N SER A 245 23.89 -8.51 8.54
CA SER A 245 23.83 -7.09 8.21
C SER A 245 23.33 -6.91 6.77
N ILE A 246 22.50 -5.89 6.57
CA ILE A 246 22.00 -5.50 5.26
C ILE A 246 22.65 -4.17 4.89
N PRO A 247 23.47 -4.12 3.81
CA PRO A 247 24.08 -2.87 3.36
C PRO A 247 23.02 -1.89 2.82
N TYR A 248 23.36 -0.60 2.77
CA TYR A 248 22.43 0.47 2.38
C TYR A 248 21.73 0.22 1.03
N GLU A 249 22.47 -0.24 0.04
CA GLU A 249 21.93 -0.50 -1.30
C GLU A 249 20.86 -1.60 -1.34
N ASP A 250 20.84 -2.51 -0.34
CA ASP A 250 19.88 -3.60 -0.26
C ASP A 250 18.70 -3.34 0.70
N VAL A 251 18.74 -2.27 1.52
CA VAL A 251 17.74 -2.02 2.57
C VAL A 251 16.31 -1.92 2.04
N ARG A 252 16.12 -1.36 0.85
CA ARG A 252 14.78 -1.19 0.26
C ARG A 252 14.24 -2.46 -0.40
N THR A 253 15.09 -3.44 -0.66
CA THR A 253 14.75 -4.67 -1.38
C THR A 253 14.97 -5.94 -0.56
N THR A 254 15.64 -5.84 0.60
CA THR A 254 15.90 -6.97 1.51
C THR A 254 15.16 -6.82 2.83
N SER A 255 14.47 -7.87 3.26
CA SER A 255 13.76 -7.92 4.55
C SER A 255 13.55 -9.35 5.04
N LEU A 256 13.43 -9.51 6.37
CA LEU A 256 12.97 -10.77 6.94
C LEU A 256 11.47 -10.93 6.67
N LEU A 257 11.07 -12.12 6.22
CA LEU A 257 9.66 -12.48 6.01
C LEU A 257 9.07 -13.23 7.21
N GLY A 258 9.88 -13.98 7.96
CA GLY A 258 9.46 -14.72 9.14
C GLY A 258 10.19 -16.06 9.28
N TYR A 259 9.73 -16.85 10.24
CA TYR A 259 10.29 -18.16 10.57
C TYR A 259 9.26 -19.27 10.31
N SER A 260 9.75 -20.48 10.03
CA SER A 260 8.93 -21.69 10.16
C SER A 260 8.52 -21.92 11.62
N ALA A 261 7.45 -22.71 11.87
CA ALA A 261 6.90 -22.92 13.20
C ALA A 261 7.83 -23.70 14.16
N ASP A 262 8.76 -24.49 13.63
CA ASP A 262 9.85 -25.12 14.37
C ASP A 262 11.00 -24.17 14.70
N GLY A 263 11.06 -23.02 14.02
CA GLY A 263 12.10 -22.01 14.16
C GLY A 263 13.39 -22.33 13.41
N ASP A 264 13.42 -23.42 12.65
CA ASP A 264 14.62 -23.91 11.98
C ASP A 264 14.90 -23.20 10.65
N THR A 265 13.86 -22.68 9.99
CA THR A 265 14.01 -21.95 8.72
C THR A 265 13.66 -20.47 8.89
N LEU A 266 14.57 -19.59 8.47
CA LEU A 266 14.36 -18.16 8.35
C LEU A 266 14.16 -17.81 6.87
N TYR A 267 13.01 -17.18 6.58
CA TYR A 267 12.67 -16.73 5.23
C TYR A 267 13.03 -15.26 5.03
N TRP A 268 13.55 -14.97 3.85
CA TRP A 268 13.95 -13.64 3.43
C TRP A 268 13.38 -13.30 2.07
N ARG A 269 13.07 -12.04 1.89
CA ARG A 269 13.15 -11.37 0.61
C ARG A 269 14.55 -10.77 0.55
N ASP A 270 15.39 -11.17 -0.41
CA ASP A 270 16.82 -10.86 -0.38
C ASP A 270 17.38 -10.51 -1.75
N SER A 271 17.93 -9.29 -1.87
CA SER A 271 18.62 -8.80 -3.06
C SER A 271 20.15 -8.81 -2.94
N ARG A 272 20.71 -9.22 -1.79
CA ARG A 272 22.16 -9.25 -1.61
C ARG A 272 22.84 -10.19 -2.62
N GLY A 273 23.85 -9.66 -3.32
CA GLY A 273 24.54 -10.37 -4.39
C GLY A 273 23.77 -10.55 -5.70
N ARG A 274 22.61 -9.87 -5.85
CA ARG A 274 21.79 -9.86 -7.07
C ARG A 274 21.07 -8.53 -7.23
N ASP A 275 20.46 -8.28 -8.38
CA ASP A 275 19.66 -7.08 -8.60
C ASP A 275 18.25 -7.23 -8.01
N THR A 276 17.50 -8.25 -8.48
CA THR A 276 16.13 -8.46 -8.00
C THR A 276 16.09 -9.25 -6.70
N ALA A 277 15.19 -8.85 -5.78
CA ALA A 277 14.99 -9.56 -4.54
C ALA A 277 14.31 -10.92 -4.78
N ALA A 278 14.99 -11.98 -4.31
CA ALA A 278 14.51 -13.36 -4.35
C ALA A 278 13.86 -13.76 -3.03
N LEU A 279 13.02 -14.79 -3.06
CA LEU A 279 12.66 -15.55 -1.87
C LEU A 279 13.82 -16.47 -1.51
N VAL A 280 14.35 -16.34 -0.30
CA VAL A 280 15.44 -17.18 0.23
C VAL A 280 14.95 -17.88 1.49
N ALA A 281 15.14 -19.19 1.55
CA ALA A 281 14.94 -20.02 2.74
C ALA A 281 16.32 -20.38 3.32
N HIS A 282 16.59 -19.92 4.54
CA HIS A 282 17.84 -20.13 5.26
C HIS A 282 17.60 -21.15 6.38
N ASP A 283 18.14 -22.36 6.24
CA ASP A 283 18.16 -23.37 7.29
C ASP A 283 19.18 -22.94 8.37
N LEU A 284 18.69 -22.60 9.55
CA LEU A 284 19.51 -22.07 10.64
C LEU A 284 20.35 -23.15 11.36
N ARG A 285 20.03 -24.43 11.16
CA ARG A 285 20.80 -25.54 11.76
C ARG A 285 22.02 -25.89 10.91
N THR A 286 21.88 -25.83 9.58
CA THR A 286 22.94 -26.21 8.64
C THR A 286 23.66 -25.00 8.04
N GLY A 287 23.04 -23.82 8.10
CA GLY A 287 23.49 -22.61 7.41
C GLY A 287 23.20 -22.60 5.90
N GLU A 288 22.53 -23.62 5.36
CA GLU A 288 22.22 -23.71 3.94
C GLU A 288 21.18 -22.65 3.54
N LYS A 289 21.43 -21.92 2.43
CA LYS A 289 20.49 -20.95 1.85
C LYS A 289 19.99 -21.49 0.50
N LYS A 290 18.68 -21.73 0.38
CA LYS A 290 17.99 -22.10 -0.86
C LYS A 290 17.23 -20.91 -1.42
N VAL A 291 17.06 -20.86 -2.75
CA VAL A 291 16.33 -19.80 -3.46
C VAL A 291 15.12 -20.42 -4.16
N PRO A 292 14.00 -20.63 -3.43
CA PRO A 292 12.80 -21.23 -4.01
C PRO A 292 12.07 -20.32 -5.00
N GLY A 293 12.30 -19.00 -4.95
CA GLY A 293 11.63 -18.05 -5.84
C GLY A 293 12.53 -16.90 -6.26
N ILE A 294 12.59 -16.65 -7.57
CA ILE A 294 13.33 -15.54 -8.18
C ILE A 294 12.69 -15.16 -9.52
N HIS A 295 12.80 -13.90 -9.90
CA HIS A 295 12.42 -13.42 -11.22
C HIS A 295 13.50 -12.48 -11.77
N PRO A 296 13.83 -12.53 -13.10
CA PRO A 296 14.98 -11.79 -13.64
C PRO A 296 14.77 -10.27 -13.73
N ARG A 297 13.52 -9.77 -13.67
CA ARG A 297 13.18 -8.37 -13.88
C ARG A 297 12.28 -7.76 -12.80
N ALA A 298 11.94 -8.52 -11.77
CA ALA A 298 11.07 -8.03 -10.71
C ALA A 298 11.44 -8.67 -9.38
N ASP A 299 11.21 -7.93 -8.30
CA ASP A 299 11.38 -8.44 -6.95
C ASP A 299 10.24 -9.42 -6.59
N VAL A 300 10.53 -10.38 -5.73
CA VAL A 300 9.48 -11.02 -4.94
C VAL A 300 8.86 -9.96 -4.04
N ILE A 301 7.60 -9.63 -4.25
CA ILE A 301 6.91 -8.54 -3.55
C ILE A 301 6.00 -9.02 -2.43
N SER A 302 5.49 -10.24 -2.54
CA SER A 302 4.59 -10.84 -1.55
C SER A 302 4.83 -12.35 -1.47
N THR A 303 4.43 -12.93 -0.34
CA THR A 303 4.48 -14.38 -0.11
C THR A 303 3.25 -14.81 0.68
N THR A 304 2.88 -16.07 0.55
CA THR A 304 1.97 -16.71 1.50
C THR A 304 2.70 -17.83 2.23
N ALA A 305 2.32 -18.03 3.50
CA ALA A 305 2.82 -19.10 4.31
C ALA A 305 1.65 -19.99 4.77
N HIS A 306 1.92 -21.28 4.93
CA HIS A 306 0.97 -22.19 5.52
C HIS A 306 0.66 -21.76 6.97
N PRO A 307 -0.61 -21.58 7.36
CA PRO A 307 -0.97 -20.93 8.64
C PRO A 307 -0.39 -21.59 9.89
N MET A 308 -0.20 -22.91 9.85
CA MET A 308 0.25 -23.68 11.02
C MET A 308 1.75 -24.00 11.00
N THR A 309 2.36 -24.18 9.81
CA THR A 309 3.79 -24.53 9.73
C THR A 309 4.69 -23.30 9.51
N GLY A 310 4.11 -22.17 9.08
CA GLY A 310 4.89 -20.99 8.73
C GLY A 310 5.75 -21.15 7.46
N GLU A 311 5.70 -22.32 6.81
CA GLU A 311 6.41 -22.56 5.56
C GLU A 311 5.81 -21.73 4.43
N ILE A 312 6.67 -21.02 3.70
CA ILE A 312 6.21 -20.25 2.53
C ILE A 312 5.89 -21.23 1.41
N ASP A 313 4.67 -21.18 0.91
CA ASP A 313 4.11 -22.09 -0.08
C ASP A 313 3.73 -21.42 -1.41
N ALA A 314 3.78 -20.07 -1.49
CA ALA A 314 3.72 -19.33 -2.75
C ALA A 314 4.39 -17.96 -2.62
N TYR A 315 4.77 -17.41 -3.76
CA TYR A 315 5.29 -16.05 -3.86
C TYR A 315 4.71 -15.31 -5.07
N GLU A 316 4.72 -13.99 -5.00
CA GLU A 316 4.26 -13.06 -6.02
C GLU A 316 5.40 -12.21 -6.53
N VAL A 317 5.45 -12.01 -7.84
CA VAL A 317 6.25 -10.99 -8.53
C VAL A 317 5.32 -10.10 -9.35
N ASN A 318 5.74 -8.89 -9.68
CA ASN A 318 4.93 -8.01 -10.51
C ASN A 318 5.81 -7.21 -11.48
N PRO A 319 6.24 -7.81 -12.59
CA PRO A 319 7.00 -7.09 -13.62
C PRO A 319 6.16 -6.04 -14.38
N LEU A 320 4.92 -6.36 -14.71
CA LEU A 320 3.88 -5.51 -15.31
C LEU A 320 2.52 -5.79 -14.69
N LYS A 321 2.25 -7.05 -14.42
CA LYS A 321 1.05 -7.54 -13.74
C LYS A 321 1.47 -8.54 -12.69
N SER A 322 0.59 -8.75 -11.70
CA SER A 322 0.81 -9.73 -10.63
C SER A 322 0.89 -11.15 -11.18
N GLU A 323 1.94 -11.86 -10.81
CA GLU A 323 2.22 -13.26 -11.17
C GLU A 323 2.51 -14.06 -9.89
N TRP A 324 1.63 -15.01 -9.56
CA TRP A 324 1.78 -15.91 -8.43
C TRP A 324 2.41 -17.24 -8.84
N THR A 325 3.37 -17.72 -8.07
CA THR A 325 3.99 -19.04 -8.21
C THR A 325 3.79 -19.88 -6.97
N GLY A 326 3.09 -21.01 -7.08
CA GLY A 326 2.94 -21.99 -6.01
C GLY A 326 4.18 -22.89 -5.88
N LEU A 327 4.70 -23.02 -4.68
CA LEU A 327 5.88 -23.84 -4.37
C LEU A 327 5.50 -25.30 -4.09
N THR A 328 4.29 -25.54 -3.59
CA THR A 328 3.75 -26.90 -3.37
C THR A 328 2.84 -27.30 -4.54
N GLY A 329 2.62 -28.62 -4.69
CA GLY A 329 1.69 -29.13 -5.71
C GLY A 329 0.25 -28.69 -5.44
N GLU A 330 -0.14 -28.56 -4.17
CA GLU A 330 -1.47 -28.11 -3.76
C GLU A 330 -1.68 -26.64 -4.09
N THR A 331 -0.82 -25.76 -3.59
CA THR A 331 -0.92 -24.32 -3.82
C THR A 331 -0.88 -23.97 -5.31
N ARG A 332 -0.08 -24.72 -6.09
CA ARG A 332 -0.04 -24.53 -7.55
C ARG A 332 -1.37 -24.86 -8.22
N ARG A 333 -2.06 -25.93 -7.79
CA ARG A 333 -3.40 -26.27 -8.30
C ARG A 333 -4.44 -25.22 -7.89
N ASP A 334 -4.38 -24.74 -6.64
CA ASP A 334 -5.31 -23.71 -6.16
C ASP A 334 -5.16 -22.40 -6.93
N LEU A 335 -3.94 -21.91 -7.11
CA LEU A 335 -3.65 -20.70 -7.89
C LEU A 335 -4.11 -20.83 -9.35
N GLN A 336 -3.87 -22.00 -9.99
CA GLN A 336 -4.36 -22.26 -11.34
C GLN A 336 -5.88 -22.28 -11.40
N HIS A 337 -6.54 -22.89 -10.41
CA HIS A 337 -7.99 -22.91 -10.32
C HIS A 337 -8.56 -21.50 -10.19
N LEU A 338 -8.01 -20.69 -9.28
CA LEU A 338 -8.42 -19.31 -9.06
C LEU A 338 -8.21 -18.46 -10.34
N ALA A 339 -7.06 -18.59 -11.01
CA ALA A 339 -6.78 -17.88 -12.26
C ALA A 339 -7.78 -18.24 -13.39
N ASN A 340 -8.25 -19.48 -13.44
CA ASN A 340 -9.25 -19.90 -14.41
C ASN A 340 -10.67 -19.38 -14.09
N GLN A 341 -11.00 -19.18 -12.81
CA GLN A 341 -12.31 -18.71 -12.37
C GLN A 341 -12.40 -17.18 -12.32
N LEU A 342 -11.31 -16.49 -12.01
CA LEU A 342 -11.26 -15.07 -11.74
C LEU A 342 -10.43 -14.36 -12.81
N ARG A 343 -11.04 -13.43 -13.54
CA ARG A 343 -10.35 -12.64 -14.57
C ARG A 343 -9.77 -11.36 -13.95
N GLY A 344 -8.48 -11.34 -13.69
CA GLY A 344 -7.75 -10.19 -13.11
C GLY A 344 -6.59 -10.65 -12.22
N GLU A 345 -5.93 -9.70 -11.59
CA GLU A 345 -4.89 -9.99 -10.60
C GLU A 345 -5.54 -10.47 -9.30
N ILE A 346 -5.01 -11.53 -8.71
CA ILE A 346 -5.50 -12.07 -7.44
C ILE A 346 -4.55 -11.68 -6.29
N GLU A 347 -5.13 -11.51 -5.10
CA GLU A 347 -4.42 -11.30 -3.84
C GLU A 347 -4.93 -12.30 -2.81
N ILE A 348 -4.06 -13.11 -2.23
CA ILE A 348 -4.43 -13.99 -1.12
C ILE A 348 -4.42 -13.17 0.16
N SER A 349 -5.60 -12.75 0.63
CA SER A 349 -5.73 -11.83 1.75
C SER A 349 -5.66 -12.52 3.11
N SER A 350 -6.19 -13.73 3.23
CA SER A 350 -6.08 -14.54 4.46
C SER A 350 -6.45 -15.99 4.22
N ARG A 351 -6.02 -16.86 5.16
CA ARG A 351 -6.25 -18.32 5.16
C ARG A 351 -6.71 -18.75 6.53
N SER A 352 -7.62 -19.74 6.61
CA SER A 352 -8.01 -20.39 7.87
C SER A 352 -6.88 -21.25 8.44
N SER A 353 -6.87 -21.56 9.74
CA SER A 353 -5.84 -22.40 10.35
C SER A 353 -5.78 -23.83 9.77
N ALA A 354 -6.93 -24.36 9.37
CA ALA A 354 -7.01 -25.66 8.67
C ALA A 354 -6.60 -25.57 7.19
N ASP A 355 -6.29 -24.37 6.71
CA ASP A 355 -5.96 -24.06 5.34
C ASP A 355 -6.99 -24.54 4.29
N ASP A 356 -8.21 -24.72 4.71
CA ASP A 356 -9.31 -25.18 3.87
C ASP A 356 -10.14 -24.03 3.26
N LYS A 357 -9.98 -22.81 3.75
CA LYS A 357 -10.65 -21.61 3.26
C LYS A 357 -9.68 -20.44 3.10
N TRP A 358 -9.75 -19.81 1.94
CA TRP A 358 -9.00 -18.59 1.66
C TRP A 358 -9.94 -17.43 1.36
N VAL A 359 -9.59 -16.24 1.79
CA VAL A 359 -10.17 -15.01 1.23
C VAL A 359 -9.23 -14.47 0.17
N VAL A 360 -9.78 -14.30 -1.02
CA VAL A 360 -9.05 -13.87 -2.21
C VAL A 360 -9.62 -12.53 -2.69
N GLY A 361 -8.76 -11.54 -2.83
CA GLY A 361 -9.06 -10.29 -3.52
C GLY A 361 -8.87 -10.46 -5.03
N LEU A 362 -9.81 -9.94 -5.82
CA LEU A 362 -9.67 -9.81 -7.26
C LEU A 362 -9.51 -8.33 -7.62
N LYS A 363 -8.46 -8.01 -8.36
CA LYS A 363 -8.18 -6.68 -8.91
C LYS A 363 -8.30 -6.73 -10.45
N PRO A 364 -9.46 -6.40 -11.02
CA PRO A 364 -9.67 -6.48 -12.47
C PRO A 364 -8.84 -5.45 -13.26
N GLY A 365 -8.37 -4.39 -12.59
CA GLY A 365 -7.59 -3.32 -13.21
C GLY A 365 -8.44 -2.12 -13.63
N ASP A 366 -9.55 -2.34 -14.29
CA ASP A 366 -10.49 -1.34 -14.80
C ASP A 366 -11.68 -1.09 -13.86
N ARG A 367 -11.97 -1.99 -12.93
CA ARG A 367 -13.11 -1.96 -11.99
C ARG A 367 -12.66 -2.06 -10.55
N PRO A 368 -13.51 -1.63 -9.58
CA PRO A 368 -13.25 -1.84 -8.17
C PRO A 368 -12.91 -3.29 -7.84
N SER A 369 -12.02 -3.48 -6.87
CA SER A 369 -11.66 -4.81 -6.39
C SER A 369 -12.86 -5.53 -5.78
N LYS A 370 -12.89 -6.85 -5.94
CA LYS A 370 -13.89 -7.74 -5.34
C LYS A 370 -13.22 -8.70 -4.38
N LEU A 371 -13.98 -9.21 -3.42
CA LEU A 371 -13.53 -10.22 -2.47
C LEU A 371 -14.28 -11.53 -2.69
N TYR A 372 -13.56 -12.64 -2.58
CA TYR A 372 -14.10 -13.99 -2.72
C TYR A 372 -13.67 -14.88 -1.56
N LEU A 373 -14.55 -15.76 -1.16
CA LEU A 373 -14.24 -16.90 -0.31
C LEU A 373 -13.98 -18.10 -1.22
N TYR A 374 -12.80 -18.68 -1.13
CA TYR A 374 -12.42 -19.92 -1.79
C TYR A 374 -12.41 -21.07 -0.79
N ASP A 375 -13.29 -22.05 -0.97
CA ASP A 375 -13.31 -23.30 -0.23
C ASP A 375 -12.52 -24.34 -1.02
N ARG A 376 -11.33 -24.69 -0.53
CA ARG A 376 -10.37 -25.57 -1.20
C ARG A 376 -10.87 -27.01 -1.34
N LYS A 377 -11.65 -27.51 -0.37
CA LYS A 377 -12.17 -28.87 -0.37
C LYS A 377 -13.18 -29.09 -1.50
N SER A 378 -14.05 -28.13 -1.71
CA SER A 378 -15.09 -28.17 -2.75
C SER A 378 -14.66 -27.45 -4.04
N ALA A 379 -13.51 -26.81 -4.05
CA ALA A 379 -13.01 -25.92 -5.12
C ALA A 379 -14.01 -24.79 -5.48
N ARG A 380 -14.87 -24.40 -4.53
CA ARG A 380 -15.91 -23.39 -4.76
C ARG A 380 -15.41 -22.00 -4.45
N VAL A 381 -15.60 -21.09 -5.42
CA VAL A 381 -15.34 -19.65 -5.28
C VAL A 381 -16.68 -18.93 -5.11
N THR A 382 -16.84 -18.17 -4.03
CA THR A 382 -18.08 -17.45 -3.70
C THR A 382 -17.76 -15.97 -3.51
N GLU A 383 -18.42 -15.09 -4.26
CA GLU A 383 -18.24 -13.65 -4.10
C GLU A 383 -18.75 -13.20 -2.73
N LEU A 384 -17.95 -12.37 -2.05
CA LEU A 384 -18.29 -11.73 -0.77
C LEU A 384 -18.91 -10.37 -1.03
N GLY A 385 -19.87 -9.95 -0.24
CA GLY A 385 -20.28 -8.54 -0.21
C GLY A 385 -21.68 -8.30 -0.60
N GLY A 386 -22.66 -8.77 -0.68
CA GLY A 386 -24.05 -8.32 -0.94
C GLY A 386 -24.47 -6.96 -0.35
N VAL A 387 -23.56 -6.24 0.29
CA VAL A 387 -23.80 -4.96 0.98
C VAL A 387 -23.39 -3.74 0.13
N THR A 388 -22.43 -3.93 -0.80
CA THR A 388 -22.07 -2.86 -1.72
C THR A 388 -22.49 -3.25 -3.12
N ARG A 389 -23.43 -2.47 -3.65
CA ARG A 389 -23.85 -2.59 -5.05
C ARG A 389 -22.64 -2.23 -5.93
N ASP A 390 -22.36 -3.02 -6.96
CA ASP A 390 -21.47 -2.59 -8.03
C ASP A 390 -22.17 -1.49 -8.83
N ASP A 391 -22.00 -0.25 -8.38
CA ASP A 391 -22.62 0.92 -9.01
C ASP A 391 -22.12 1.15 -10.44
N LEU A 392 -21.09 0.40 -10.86
CA LEU A 392 -20.53 0.43 -12.21
C LEU A 392 -20.97 -0.77 -13.05
N GLU A 393 -21.83 -1.65 -12.55
CA GLU A 393 -22.39 -2.73 -13.33
C GLU A 393 -23.11 -2.18 -14.57
N GLY A 394 -22.85 -2.79 -15.74
CA GLY A 394 -23.38 -2.32 -17.02
C GLY A 394 -22.76 -1.01 -17.54
N THR A 395 -21.78 -0.44 -16.85
CA THR A 395 -21.07 0.77 -17.30
C THR A 395 -19.83 0.38 -18.10
N THR A 396 -19.64 0.96 -19.28
CA THR A 396 -18.39 0.83 -20.05
C THR A 396 -17.34 1.76 -19.47
N LEU A 397 -16.24 1.18 -19.00
CA LEU A 397 -15.07 1.89 -18.49
C LEU A 397 -13.95 1.91 -19.54
N GLY A 398 -12.93 2.70 -19.28
CA GLY A 398 -11.76 2.79 -20.17
C GLY A 398 -10.90 1.53 -20.13
N ASP A 399 -10.32 1.20 -21.27
CA ASP A 399 -9.42 0.05 -21.41
C ASP A 399 -8.04 0.36 -20.83
N LYS A 400 -7.55 -0.54 -19.96
CA LYS A 400 -6.26 -0.39 -19.30
C LYS A 400 -5.21 -1.33 -19.89
N HIS A 401 -4.10 -0.75 -20.31
CA HIS A 401 -2.97 -1.45 -20.92
C HIS A 401 -1.73 -1.35 -20.04
N ALA A 402 -1.02 -2.46 -19.87
CA ALA A 402 0.30 -2.48 -19.25
C ALA A 402 1.35 -2.35 -20.35
N VAL A 403 2.22 -1.35 -20.25
CA VAL A 403 3.20 -1.00 -21.28
C VAL A 403 4.59 -0.83 -20.69
N SER A 404 5.62 -1.01 -21.52
CA SER A 404 7.00 -0.75 -21.17
C SER A 404 7.51 0.46 -21.95
N ILE A 405 8.08 1.43 -21.24
CA ILE A 405 8.61 2.68 -21.81
C ILE A 405 10.12 2.66 -21.61
N ARG A 406 10.88 3.04 -22.65
CA ARG A 406 12.33 3.20 -22.55
C ARG A 406 12.68 4.66 -22.34
N SER A 407 13.33 4.96 -21.23
CA SER A 407 13.92 6.28 -20.96
C SER A 407 15.09 6.56 -21.92
N ARG A 408 15.44 7.82 -22.09
CA ARG A 408 16.55 8.32 -22.96
C ARG A 408 17.91 7.68 -22.66
N ASP A 409 18.14 7.27 -21.41
CA ASP A 409 19.37 6.60 -20.96
C ASP A 409 19.25 5.06 -20.95
N GLY A 410 18.12 4.52 -21.45
CA GLY A 410 17.92 3.09 -21.63
C GLY A 410 17.19 2.37 -20.50
N LEU A 411 16.91 3.03 -19.36
CA LEU A 411 16.13 2.45 -18.27
C LEU A 411 14.72 2.09 -18.75
N ILE A 412 14.22 0.94 -18.34
CA ILE A 412 12.87 0.48 -18.70
C ILE A 412 11.91 0.80 -17.57
N GLN A 413 10.88 1.57 -17.87
CA GLN A 413 9.78 1.89 -16.97
C GLN A 413 8.58 1.00 -17.28
N SER A 414 8.07 0.29 -16.28
CA SER A 414 6.75 -0.35 -16.35
C SER A 414 5.67 0.72 -16.16
N ALA A 415 4.68 0.79 -17.04
CA ALA A 415 3.66 1.83 -17.00
C ALA A 415 2.27 1.29 -17.32
N TYR A 416 1.25 2.07 -16.97
CA TYR A 416 -0.15 1.72 -17.17
C TYR A 416 -0.88 2.86 -17.87
N LEU A 417 -1.28 2.59 -19.10
CA LEU A 417 -2.08 3.48 -19.93
C LEU A 417 -3.56 3.11 -19.77
N THR A 418 -4.44 4.10 -19.57
CA THR A 418 -5.87 3.86 -19.65
C THR A 418 -6.46 4.79 -20.71
N LEU A 419 -7.20 4.21 -21.65
CA LEU A 419 -7.83 4.92 -22.76
C LEU A 419 -9.32 5.14 -22.48
N PRO A 420 -9.92 6.24 -22.95
CA PRO A 420 -11.36 6.45 -22.87
C PRO A 420 -12.16 5.33 -23.56
N PRO A 421 -13.37 5.01 -23.08
CA PRO A 421 -14.21 3.99 -23.69
C PRO A 421 -14.45 4.27 -25.19
N GLY A 422 -14.19 3.28 -26.06
CA GLY A 422 -14.43 3.35 -27.49
C GLY A 422 -13.47 4.25 -28.27
N SER A 423 -12.37 4.71 -27.67
CA SER A 423 -11.32 5.47 -28.37
C SER A 423 -10.29 4.58 -29.08
N ASP A 424 -10.23 3.31 -28.72
CA ASP A 424 -9.37 2.26 -29.30
C ASP A 424 -10.31 1.17 -29.85
N ARG A 425 -10.71 1.30 -31.11
CA ARG A 425 -11.73 0.41 -31.71
C ARG A 425 -11.16 -0.89 -32.25
N ASP A 426 -9.89 -0.91 -32.61
CA ASP A 426 -9.21 -2.10 -33.09
C ASP A 426 -8.47 -2.88 -31.97
N GLY A 427 -8.39 -2.30 -30.75
CA GLY A 427 -7.84 -2.96 -29.57
C GLY A 427 -6.30 -3.05 -29.57
N ASP A 428 -5.62 -2.20 -30.33
CA ASP A 428 -4.15 -2.20 -30.46
C ASP A 428 -3.44 -1.51 -29.28
N GLY A 429 -4.20 -0.91 -28.35
CA GLY A 429 -3.69 -0.16 -27.20
C GLY A 429 -3.37 1.31 -27.53
N ARG A 430 -3.90 1.82 -28.66
CA ARG A 430 -3.78 3.20 -29.09
C ARG A 430 -5.14 3.79 -29.42
N PRO A 431 -5.36 5.08 -29.18
CA PRO A 431 -6.61 5.70 -29.59
C PRO A 431 -6.61 5.94 -31.10
N ASP A 432 -7.78 5.86 -31.73
CA ASP A 432 -7.95 6.15 -33.18
C ASP A 432 -7.41 7.56 -33.57
N THR A 433 -7.37 8.48 -32.62
CA THR A 433 -6.82 9.83 -32.76
C THR A 433 -6.17 10.26 -31.45
N PRO A 434 -5.05 11.03 -31.48
CA PRO A 434 -4.39 11.51 -30.27
C PRO A 434 -5.34 12.26 -29.34
N LEU A 435 -5.26 11.98 -28.03
CA LEU A 435 -6.15 12.49 -26.98
C LEU A 435 -5.44 13.51 -26.08
N PRO A 436 -6.17 14.42 -25.42
CA PRO A 436 -5.63 15.07 -24.24
C PRO A 436 -5.29 14.01 -23.19
N MET A 437 -4.14 14.17 -22.49
CA MET A 437 -3.63 13.16 -21.57
C MET A 437 -3.33 13.74 -20.20
N VAL A 438 -3.46 12.93 -19.16
CA VAL A 438 -2.99 13.22 -17.80
C VAL A 438 -1.92 12.20 -17.41
N LEU A 439 -0.71 12.67 -17.17
CA LEU A 439 0.35 11.90 -16.55
C LEU A 439 0.12 11.89 -15.03
N PHE A 440 -0.10 10.70 -14.46
CA PHE A 440 -0.22 10.50 -13.03
C PHE A 440 1.11 10.04 -12.44
N VAL A 441 1.62 10.78 -11.46
CA VAL A 441 2.87 10.49 -10.75
C VAL A 441 2.55 10.00 -9.34
N HIS A 442 2.96 8.77 -9.02
CA HIS A 442 2.75 8.20 -7.68
C HIS A 442 3.63 8.88 -6.63
N GLY A 443 3.21 8.80 -5.37
CA GLY A 443 3.99 9.26 -4.22
C GLY A 443 5.13 8.32 -3.86
N GLY A 444 5.77 8.58 -2.74
CA GLY A 444 6.88 7.80 -2.21
C GLY A 444 8.18 8.62 -2.16
N PRO A 445 9.14 8.53 -3.12
CA PRO A 445 9.12 7.87 -4.43
C PRO A 445 9.28 6.35 -4.41
N TRP A 446 9.64 5.76 -3.26
CA TRP A 446 9.86 4.32 -3.06
C TRP A 446 8.54 3.55 -2.92
N GLU A 447 7.63 3.82 -3.83
CA GLU A 447 6.33 3.18 -4.04
C GLU A 447 6.25 2.69 -5.47
N ARG A 448 5.06 2.33 -5.95
CA ARG A 448 4.87 1.98 -7.36
C ARG A 448 3.44 2.21 -7.83
N ALA A 449 3.29 2.53 -9.10
CA ALA A 449 2.03 2.37 -9.81
C ALA A 449 1.72 0.88 -10.02
N GLN A 450 0.45 0.51 -10.01
CA GLN A 450 -0.04 -0.86 -10.16
C GLN A 450 -1.14 -0.95 -11.22
N PHE A 451 -1.31 -2.14 -11.78
CA PHE A 451 -2.45 -2.46 -12.65
C PHE A 451 -3.73 -2.58 -11.81
N SER A 452 -4.23 -1.47 -11.29
CA SER A 452 -5.37 -1.45 -10.37
C SER A 452 -6.37 -0.37 -10.73
N TYR A 453 -7.62 -0.54 -10.32
CA TYR A 453 -8.66 0.48 -10.45
C TYR A 453 -8.28 1.73 -9.66
N GLN A 454 -8.36 2.87 -10.34
CA GLN A 454 -8.06 4.18 -9.77
C GLN A 454 -9.26 5.11 -10.05
N PRO A 455 -10.11 5.39 -9.07
CA PRO A 455 -11.34 6.18 -9.28
C PRO A 455 -11.10 7.53 -9.95
N THR A 456 -10.05 8.24 -9.54
CA THR A 456 -9.69 9.54 -10.13
C THR A 456 -9.28 9.42 -11.60
N LEU A 457 -8.46 8.42 -11.93
CA LEU A 457 -8.05 8.21 -13.33
C LEU A 457 -9.24 7.73 -14.18
N THR A 458 -10.10 6.88 -13.64
CA THR A 458 -11.35 6.47 -14.30
C THR A 458 -12.29 7.64 -14.52
N LEU A 459 -12.35 8.60 -13.56
CA LEU A 459 -13.10 9.85 -13.77
C LEU A 459 -12.59 10.63 -14.98
N LEU A 460 -11.27 10.73 -15.12
CA LEU A 460 -10.64 11.45 -16.22
C LEU A 460 -10.84 10.73 -17.56
N THR A 461 -10.66 9.42 -17.60
CA THR A 461 -10.86 8.64 -18.83
C THR A 461 -12.31 8.65 -19.31
N ASN A 462 -13.28 8.59 -18.40
CA ASN A 462 -14.71 8.75 -18.75
C ASN A 462 -15.04 10.14 -19.32
N ARG A 463 -14.13 11.12 -19.17
CA ARG A 463 -14.25 12.49 -19.69
C ARG A 463 -13.39 12.74 -20.93
N GLY A 464 -12.86 11.67 -21.53
CA GLY A 464 -12.13 11.74 -22.80
C GLY A 464 -10.62 11.99 -22.67
N TYR A 465 -10.05 11.91 -21.46
CA TYR A 465 -8.60 12.00 -21.28
C TYR A 465 -7.97 10.61 -21.30
N ALA A 466 -6.91 10.41 -22.04
CA ALA A 466 -6.00 9.30 -21.76
C ALA A 466 -5.31 9.54 -20.41
N THR A 467 -5.02 8.49 -19.64
CA THR A 467 -4.23 8.59 -18.42
C THR A 467 -3.03 7.65 -18.48
N LEU A 468 -1.86 8.13 -18.11
CA LEU A 468 -0.62 7.36 -18.05
C LEU A 468 -0.05 7.41 -16.63
N SER A 469 0.24 6.24 -16.05
CA SER A 469 0.94 6.11 -14.76
C SER A 469 2.22 5.33 -14.99
N THR A 470 3.38 5.90 -14.67
CA THR A 470 4.67 5.25 -14.90
C THR A 470 5.40 4.95 -13.61
N ASN A 471 6.22 3.88 -13.64
CA ASN A 471 7.18 3.54 -12.59
C ASN A 471 8.55 4.07 -13.03
N PHE A 472 8.79 5.34 -12.73
CA PHE A 472 10.06 6.02 -12.93
C PHE A 472 11.14 5.46 -11.99
N ARG A 473 12.43 5.77 -12.25
CA ARG A 473 13.52 5.34 -11.34
C ARG A 473 13.24 5.74 -9.89
N GLY A 474 13.60 4.89 -8.95
CA GLY A 474 13.20 5.01 -7.55
C GLY A 474 11.96 4.20 -7.18
N SER A 475 11.11 3.82 -8.16
CA SER A 475 9.95 2.94 -7.91
C SER A 475 10.39 1.55 -7.48
N THR A 476 9.64 0.94 -6.53
CA THR A 476 9.97 -0.37 -5.94
C THR A 476 9.44 -1.55 -6.76
N GLY A 477 10.04 -2.73 -6.56
CA GLY A 477 9.59 -3.98 -7.16
C GLY A 477 10.26 -4.33 -8.49
N PHE A 478 11.27 -3.57 -8.92
CA PHE A 478 11.98 -3.74 -10.19
C PHE A 478 13.49 -3.97 -10.02
N GLY A 479 13.91 -4.42 -8.83
CA GLY A 479 15.30 -4.61 -8.47
C GLY A 479 15.94 -3.38 -7.83
N LYS A 480 17.06 -3.62 -7.12
CA LYS A 480 17.77 -2.54 -6.40
C LYS A 480 18.41 -1.51 -7.32
N ALA A 481 18.86 -1.90 -8.52
CA ALA A 481 19.41 -0.96 -9.49
C ALA A 481 18.37 0.09 -9.91
N HIS A 482 17.11 -0.33 -10.15
CA HIS A 482 16.03 0.58 -10.48
C HIS A 482 15.68 1.52 -9.32
N VAL A 483 15.64 1.00 -8.09
CA VAL A 483 15.36 1.79 -6.89
C VAL A 483 16.48 2.80 -6.62
N SER A 484 17.75 2.33 -6.62
CA SER A 484 18.92 3.19 -6.32
C SER A 484 19.22 4.19 -7.43
N ALA A 485 18.78 3.94 -8.68
CA ALA A 485 18.88 4.93 -9.76
C ALA A 485 18.14 6.24 -9.48
N GLY A 486 17.23 6.25 -8.49
CA GLY A 486 16.54 7.45 -8.02
C GLY A 486 17.26 8.22 -6.91
N ASP A 487 18.31 7.64 -6.30
CA ASP A 487 19.01 8.26 -5.18
C ASP A 487 19.76 9.53 -5.65
N GLY A 488 19.43 10.68 -5.03
CA GLY A 488 19.99 11.99 -5.41
C GLY A 488 19.46 12.58 -6.72
N GLU A 489 18.45 11.95 -7.35
CA GLU A 489 17.96 12.34 -8.69
C GLU A 489 16.58 13.05 -8.68
N TRP A 490 16.15 13.56 -7.52
CA TRP A 490 14.93 14.35 -7.42
C TRP A 490 15.07 15.64 -8.24
N GLY A 491 14.11 15.91 -9.13
CA GLY A 491 14.17 17.05 -10.07
C GLY A 491 15.19 16.93 -11.21
N ALA A 492 15.93 15.82 -11.26
CA ALA A 492 16.91 15.49 -12.30
C ALA A 492 16.42 14.30 -13.14
N LYS A 493 17.14 13.16 -13.18
CA LYS A 493 16.77 12.01 -14.02
C LYS A 493 15.41 11.39 -13.69
N MET A 494 14.94 11.51 -12.44
CA MET A 494 13.58 11.09 -12.10
C MET A 494 12.54 11.95 -12.84
N GLN A 495 12.82 13.25 -13.03
CA GLN A 495 11.97 14.13 -13.83
C GLN A 495 12.11 13.84 -15.32
N ASP A 496 13.32 13.50 -15.80
CA ASP A 496 13.56 13.07 -17.18
C ASP A 496 12.74 11.84 -17.55
N ASP A 497 12.61 10.85 -16.65
CA ASP A 497 11.78 9.66 -16.85
C ASP A 497 10.30 10.02 -17.09
N LEU A 498 9.78 11.02 -16.36
CA LEU A 498 8.40 11.49 -16.51
C LEU A 498 8.21 12.19 -17.87
N ILE A 499 9.18 12.99 -18.29
CA ILE A 499 9.16 13.65 -19.61
C ILE A 499 9.26 12.60 -20.71
N ASP A 500 10.14 11.59 -20.57
CA ASP A 500 10.29 10.51 -21.54
C ASP A 500 9.01 9.69 -21.69
N ALA A 501 8.25 9.49 -20.59
CA ALA A 501 6.95 8.85 -20.66
C ALA A 501 5.92 9.68 -21.45
N VAL A 502 5.93 11.01 -21.32
CA VAL A 502 5.10 11.91 -22.13
C VAL A 502 5.51 11.85 -23.60
N GLU A 503 6.79 11.96 -23.88
CA GLU A 503 7.30 11.93 -25.26
C GLU A 503 7.01 10.57 -25.93
N TRP A 504 7.10 9.48 -25.18
CA TRP A 504 6.68 8.16 -25.65
C TRP A 504 5.20 8.17 -26.05
N ALA A 505 4.31 8.66 -25.19
CA ALA A 505 2.87 8.69 -25.48
C ALA A 505 2.54 9.57 -26.70
N VAL A 506 3.23 10.69 -26.85
CA VAL A 506 3.09 11.55 -28.05
C VAL A 506 3.61 10.84 -29.31
N SER A 507 4.77 10.19 -29.24
CA SER A 507 5.37 9.48 -30.39
C SER A 507 4.53 8.27 -30.84
N GLN A 508 3.80 7.64 -29.92
CA GLN A 508 2.88 6.54 -30.22
C GLN A 508 1.51 7.00 -30.75
N GLY A 509 1.29 8.32 -30.90
CA GLY A 509 0.01 8.87 -31.34
C GLY A 509 -1.10 8.80 -30.27
N ILE A 510 -0.73 8.59 -29.01
CA ILE A 510 -1.67 8.48 -27.89
C ILE A 510 -2.07 9.87 -27.39
N ALA A 511 -1.07 10.76 -27.19
CA ALA A 511 -1.29 12.06 -26.56
C ALA A 511 -1.09 13.22 -27.55
N GLN A 512 -1.95 14.25 -27.45
CA GLN A 512 -1.75 15.55 -28.08
C GLN A 512 -0.66 16.30 -27.32
N ARG A 513 0.42 16.69 -28.00
CA ARG A 513 1.61 17.30 -27.39
C ARG A 513 1.32 18.54 -26.53
N ASP A 514 0.40 19.36 -26.98
CA ASP A 514 0.00 20.62 -26.35
C ASP A 514 -1.11 20.48 -25.30
N LYS A 515 -1.58 19.24 -25.04
CA LYS A 515 -2.69 18.95 -24.13
C LYS A 515 -2.35 17.85 -23.11
N VAL A 516 -1.16 17.90 -22.56
CA VAL A 516 -0.73 17.02 -21.49
C VAL A 516 -0.77 17.75 -20.16
N ALA A 517 -1.49 17.20 -19.18
CA ALA A 517 -1.45 17.64 -17.80
C ALA A 517 -0.63 16.66 -16.94
N ILE A 518 -0.06 17.17 -15.85
CA ILE A 518 0.62 16.34 -14.84
C ILE A 518 -0.12 16.42 -13.51
N TYR A 519 -0.30 15.28 -12.82
CA TYR A 519 -1.06 15.17 -11.58
C TYR A 519 -0.35 14.24 -10.60
N GLY A 520 -0.18 14.65 -9.34
CA GLY A 520 0.44 13.80 -8.34
C GLY A 520 0.26 14.28 -6.92
N GLY A 521 0.54 13.38 -5.96
CA GLY A 521 0.49 13.68 -4.54
C GLY A 521 1.80 13.32 -3.83
N SER A 522 2.11 14.00 -2.72
CA SER A 522 3.35 13.79 -1.98
C SER A 522 4.58 13.96 -2.89
N TYR A 523 5.46 12.97 -3.05
CA TYR A 523 6.53 13.05 -4.05
C TYR A 523 5.98 13.39 -5.45
N GLY A 524 4.86 12.77 -5.88
CA GLY A 524 4.22 13.10 -7.15
C GLY A 524 3.80 14.57 -7.25
N GLY A 525 3.39 15.19 -6.14
CA GLY A 525 3.13 16.63 -6.07
C GLY A 525 4.39 17.48 -6.24
N TYR A 526 5.51 17.09 -5.60
CA TYR A 526 6.82 17.68 -5.86
C TYR A 526 7.19 17.59 -7.35
N ALA A 527 7.01 16.43 -7.98
CA ALA A 527 7.30 16.24 -9.39
C ALA A 527 6.44 17.14 -10.30
N VAL A 528 5.18 17.41 -9.92
CA VAL A 528 4.32 18.39 -10.59
C VAL A 528 4.93 19.78 -10.50
N LEU A 529 5.32 20.22 -9.30
CA LEU A 529 5.93 21.56 -9.10
C LEU A 529 7.25 21.68 -9.88
N ALA A 530 8.11 20.65 -9.84
CA ALA A 530 9.35 20.59 -10.60
C ALA A 530 9.09 20.67 -12.11
N ALA A 531 8.08 19.95 -12.62
CA ALA A 531 7.69 19.99 -14.03
C ALA A 531 7.30 21.40 -14.49
N LEU A 532 6.46 22.07 -13.72
CA LEU A 532 5.98 23.42 -14.04
C LEU A 532 7.07 24.49 -13.89
N ALA A 533 8.05 24.26 -12.99
CA ALA A 533 9.16 25.18 -12.78
C ALA A 533 10.30 25.02 -13.81
N PHE A 534 10.65 23.78 -14.17
CA PHE A 534 11.84 23.49 -14.96
C PHE A 534 11.54 23.18 -16.44
N THR A 535 10.34 22.67 -16.74
CA THR A 535 9.93 22.30 -18.10
C THR A 535 8.47 22.70 -18.37
N PRO A 536 8.11 24.00 -18.16
CA PRO A 536 6.71 24.47 -18.26
C PRO A 536 6.10 24.25 -19.65
N GLU A 537 6.91 24.21 -20.69
CA GLU A 537 6.46 24.00 -22.08
C GLU A 537 5.99 22.57 -22.35
N LYS A 538 6.26 21.63 -21.47
CA LYS A 538 5.87 20.21 -21.63
C LYS A 538 4.44 19.94 -21.18
N PHE A 539 3.88 20.80 -20.34
CA PHE A 539 2.60 20.57 -19.69
C PHE A 539 1.65 21.76 -19.85
N ALA A 540 0.43 21.48 -20.24
CA ALA A 540 -0.64 22.49 -20.31
C ALA A 540 -1.07 22.98 -18.92
N CYS A 541 -1.04 22.09 -17.91
CA CYS A 541 -1.27 22.43 -16.50
C CYS A 541 -0.75 21.33 -15.58
N GLY A 542 -0.66 21.63 -14.27
CA GLY A 542 -0.32 20.69 -13.22
C GLY A 542 -1.30 20.73 -12.05
N ILE A 543 -1.52 19.58 -11.41
CA ILE A 543 -2.35 19.44 -10.19
C ILE A 543 -1.48 18.83 -9.11
N ASP A 544 -1.06 19.65 -8.17
CA ASP A 544 -0.30 19.22 -6.98
C ASP A 544 -1.24 18.91 -5.82
N LEU A 545 -1.06 17.76 -5.19
CA LEU A 545 -1.68 17.39 -3.92
C LEU A 545 -0.59 17.23 -2.85
N PHE A 546 -0.48 18.25 -1.99
CA PHE A 546 0.41 18.25 -0.81
C PHE A 546 1.87 17.82 -1.11
N GLY A 547 2.42 18.25 -2.25
CA GLY A 547 3.82 18.05 -2.58
C GLY A 547 4.75 18.88 -1.67
N PRO A 548 5.90 18.32 -1.23
CA PRO A 548 6.91 19.12 -0.54
C PRO A 548 7.47 20.19 -1.49
N GLN A 549 7.48 21.43 -1.04
CA GLN A 549 7.93 22.58 -1.85
C GLN A 549 9.43 22.83 -1.73
N THR A 550 10.06 22.29 -0.69
CA THR A 550 11.50 22.35 -0.44
C THR A 550 11.98 20.97 0.02
N LEU A 551 13.18 20.60 -0.42
CA LEU A 551 13.86 19.36 -0.02
C LEU A 551 14.84 19.62 1.13
#